data_07c4afa27819f6572b7a92d0a43f9857
#
_entry.id   07c4afa27819f6572b7a92d0a43f9857
#
_cell.length_a   1.000
_cell.length_b   1.000
_cell.length_c   1.000
_cell.angle_alpha   90.00
_cell.angle_beta   90.00
_cell.angle_gamma   90.00
#
_symmetry.space_group_name_H-M   'P 1'
#
loop_
_entity.id
_entity.type
_entity.pdbx_description
1 polymer ?
#
loop_
_entity_poly.entity_id
_entity_poly.type
_entity_poly.pdbx_seq_one_letter_code
_entity_poly.pdbx_strand_id
1 'polypeptide(L)'
;MKTLSMLVGLLAVTSTFAAVPHESDGLLVDEHGMTLYVFGGNGPPDSKSCEGDCARNFPPAIADRDDKPSGNLTLVPATNGASQWAYKGKLLYRGLMDKKPGDRHGDGLNRVWHTVQP
;
A
#
# COMPACT_ATOMS: atom_id res chain seq x y z
N MET A 1 -37.88 1.00 37.07
CA MET A 1 -37.52 1.04 36.63
C MET A 1 -36.86 0.92 35.87
N LYS A 2 -36.38 0.89 35.56
CA LYS A 2 -35.77 0.98 34.85
C LYS A 2 -35.15 0.75 33.97
N THR A 3 -34.62 0.75 33.54
CA THR A 3 -34.04 0.67 32.75
C THR A 3 -33.36 0.47 31.98
N LEU A 4 -33.02 0.37 31.62
CA LEU A 4 -32.35 0.27 30.81
C LEU A 4 -31.72 0.17 29.95
N SER A 5 -31.23 0.19 29.60
CA SER A 5 -30.60 0.26 28.78
C SER A 5 -30.02 -0.07 27.98
N MET A 6 -29.67 -0.21 27.59
CA MET A 6 -29.15 -0.45 26.78
C MET A 6 -28.39 -0.41 25.98
N LEU A 7 -27.98 -0.45 25.70
CA LEU A 7 -27.18 -0.27 24.99
C LEU A 7 -26.69 -0.68 24.10
N VAL A 8 -26.26 -0.65 23.60
CA VAL A 8 -25.84 -0.89 22.78
C VAL A 8 -25.13 -1.08 22.07
N GLY A 9 -24.80 -1.39 21.72
CA GLY A 9 -23.99 -1.54 21.11
C GLY A 9 -23.52 -1.46 20.18
N LEU A 10 -22.90 -1.14 19.95
CA LEU A 10 -22.29 -0.85 19.11
C LEU A 10 -21.58 -1.39 18.47
N LEU A 11 -21.24 -1.64 17.97
CA LEU A 11 -20.62 -2.10 17.39
C LEU A 11 -19.92 -1.88 16.61
N ALA A 12 -19.30 -1.67 16.54
CA ALA A 12 -18.35 -1.30 15.97
C ALA A 12 -18.00 -2.09 15.00
N VAL A 13 -18.07 -1.90 14.05
CA VAL A 13 -17.77 -2.60 13.15
C VAL A 13 -16.76 -2.29 12.61
N THR A 14 -15.81 -2.56 12.88
CA THR A 14 -14.74 -2.29 12.33
C THR A 14 -14.56 -2.80 11.11
N SER A 15 -14.38 -2.15 10.25
CA SER A 15 -14.13 -2.57 9.09
C SER A 15 -12.96 -3.09 8.94
N THR A 16 -12.74 -3.91 8.23
CA THR A 16 -11.60 -4.42 8.17
C THR A 16 -11.05 -4.43 6.90
N PHE A 17 -11.15 -3.52 6.08
CA PHE A 17 -10.52 -3.63 4.87
C PHE A 17 -9.44 -2.74 4.82
N ALA A 18 -8.82 -2.47 5.81
CA ALA A 18 -7.99 -1.36 5.88
C ALA A 18 -6.74 -1.37 5.11
N ALA A 19 -6.12 -2.46 4.89
CA ALA A 19 -4.82 -2.44 4.25
C ALA A 19 -4.86 -2.41 2.75
N VAL A 20 -6.02 -2.36 2.15
CA VAL A 20 -6.11 -2.41 0.69
C VAL A 20 -5.79 -1.04 0.11
N PRO A 21 -4.87 -0.96 -0.84
CA PRO A 21 -4.58 0.32 -1.49
C PRO A 21 -5.81 0.89 -2.18
N HIS A 22 -5.90 2.19 -2.21
CA HIS A 22 -7.03 2.85 -2.86
C HIS A 22 -6.57 4.18 -3.44
N GLU A 23 -7.41 4.78 -4.24
CA GLU A 23 -7.08 6.06 -4.86
C GLU A 23 -7.45 7.20 -3.95
N SER A 24 -6.59 8.21 -3.87
CA SER A 24 -6.88 9.42 -3.14
C SER A 24 -6.19 10.55 -3.89
N ASP A 25 -6.93 11.54 -4.28
CA ASP A 25 -6.42 12.70 -5.01
C ASP A 25 -5.59 12.30 -6.23
N GLY A 26 -6.06 11.28 -6.93
CA GLY A 26 -5.42 10.88 -8.17
C GLY A 26 -4.23 9.96 -8.03
N LEU A 27 -3.88 9.58 -6.82
CA LEU A 27 -2.76 8.70 -6.59
C LEU A 27 -3.20 7.45 -5.86
N LEU A 28 -2.45 6.38 -6.05
CA LEU A 28 -2.69 5.17 -5.30
C LEU A 28 -1.98 5.30 -3.96
N VAL A 29 -2.72 5.07 -2.89
CA VAL A 29 -2.19 5.22 -1.53
C VAL A 29 -2.55 3.98 -0.71
N ASP A 30 -1.89 3.83 0.42
CA ASP A 30 -2.18 2.70 1.32
C ASP A 30 -3.33 3.07 2.27
N GLU A 31 -3.59 2.19 3.22
CA GLU A 31 -4.72 2.39 4.11
C GLU A 31 -4.60 3.63 4.99
N HIS A 32 -3.40 4.16 5.14
CA HIS A 32 -3.20 5.37 5.93
C HIS A 32 -3.10 6.61 5.06
N GLY A 33 -3.36 6.47 3.77
CA GLY A 33 -3.26 7.62 2.86
C GLY A 33 -1.86 7.90 2.38
N MET A 34 -0.91 7.01 2.67
CA MET A 34 0.48 7.25 2.28
C MET A 34 0.71 6.82 0.85
N THR A 35 1.45 7.61 0.12
CA THR A 35 1.71 7.38 -1.30
C THR A 35 2.42 6.06 -1.53
N LEU A 36 1.97 5.35 -2.55
CA LEU A 36 2.62 4.11 -2.98
C LEU A 36 3.40 4.37 -4.26
N TYR A 37 4.47 3.59 -4.43
CA TYR A 37 5.39 3.79 -5.54
C TYR A 37 5.64 2.49 -6.25
N VAL A 38 6.02 2.59 -7.52
CA VAL A 38 6.52 1.47 -8.28
C VAL A 38 7.97 1.75 -8.66
N PHE A 39 8.76 0.68 -8.81
CA PHE A 39 10.17 0.80 -9.09
C PHE A 39 10.44 0.39 -10.53
N GLY A 40 11.32 1.12 -11.18
CA GLY A 40 11.67 0.79 -12.53
C GLY A 40 10.91 1.65 -13.49
N GLY A 41 11.31 1.68 -14.69
CA GLY A 41 10.64 2.47 -15.68
C GLY A 41 9.70 1.64 -16.47
N ASN A 42 9.85 1.69 -17.75
CA ASN A 42 9.00 0.95 -18.65
C ASN A 42 9.53 -0.41 -18.97
N GLY A 43 10.61 -0.82 -18.34
CA GLY A 43 11.16 -2.11 -18.63
C GLY A 43 10.42 -3.24 -17.97
N PRO A 44 10.91 -4.45 -18.14
CA PRO A 44 10.28 -5.61 -17.53
C PRO A 44 10.24 -5.44 -16.02
N PRO A 45 9.19 -5.91 -15.40
CA PRO A 45 9.04 -5.65 -13.98
C PRO A 45 10.09 -6.33 -13.13
N ASP A 46 10.78 -7.30 -13.66
CA ASP A 46 11.71 -8.00 -12.81
C ASP A 46 13.11 -7.66 -13.07
N SER A 47 13.38 -6.64 -13.85
CA SER A 47 14.73 -6.41 -14.24
C SER A 47 15.61 -6.03 -13.09
N LYS A 48 15.08 -5.42 -12.06
CA LYS A 48 15.85 -5.07 -10.90
C LYS A 48 15.00 -5.12 -9.70
N SER A 49 15.53 -5.62 -8.63
CA SER A 49 14.75 -5.59 -7.41
C SER A 49 15.30 -4.52 -6.51
N CYS A 50 14.48 -4.05 -5.64
CA CYS A 50 14.85 -3.03 -4.70
C CYS A 50 15.45 -3.73 -3.48
N GLU A 51 16.76 -3.60 -3.31
CA GLU A 51 17.47 -4.27 -2.23
C GLU A 51 18.41 -3.33 -1.54
N GLY A 52 18.88 -3.70 -0.38
CA GLY A 52 19.86 -2.90 0.35
C GLY A 52 19.30 -1.54 0.73
N ASP A 53 20.04 -0.50 0.38
CA ASP A 53 19.60 0.85 0.71
C ASP A 53 18.27 1.19 0.06
N CYS A 54 18.01 0.64 -1.10
CA CYS A 54 16.74 0.83 -1.75
C CYS A 54 15.61 0.32 -0.86
N ALA A 55 15.75 -0.89 -0.36
CA ALA A 55 14.70 -1.48 0.46
C ALA A 55 14.55 -0.77 1.78
N ARG A 56 15.61 -0.12 2.27
CA ARG A 56 15.45 0.63 3.49
C ARG A 56 14.63 1.88 3.28
N ASN A 57 14.78 2.53 2.16
CA ASN A 57 14.06 3.77 1.88
C ASN A 57 12.70 3.54 1.26
N PHE A 58 12.51 2.41 0.61
CA PHE A 58 11.26 2.08 -0.02
C PHE A 58 10.83 0.68 0.39
N PRO A 59 10.31 0.53 1.59
CA PRO A 59 9.87 -0.80 2.03
C PRO A 59 8.66 -1.27 1.25
N PRO A 60 8.54 -2.57 1.06
CA PRO A 60 7.41 -3.11 0.32
C PRO A 60 6.08 -2.82 1.00
N ALA A 61 5.06 -2.65 0.19
CA ALA A 61 3.70 -2.45 0.70
C ALA A 61 3.12 -3.82 1.01
N ILE A 62 3.04 -4.16 2.27
CA ILE A 62 2.64 -5.49 2.72
C ILE A 62 1.16 -5.53 3.00
N ALA A 63 0.51 -6.60 2.56
CA ALA A 63 -0.91 -6.79 2.79
C ALA A 63 -1.15 -7.49 4.12
N ASP A 64 -2.30 -7.24 4.71
CA ASP A 64 -2.69 -7.98 5.88
C ASP A 64 -3.14 -9.37 5.46
N ARG A 65 -3.10 -10.28 6.44
CA ARG A 65 -3.39 -11.65 6.15
C ARG A 65 -4.73 -11.86 5.48
N ASP A 66 -5.72 -11.09 5.82
CA ASP A 66 -7.05 -11.31 5.28
C ASP A 66 -7.38 -10.44 4.08
N ASP A 67 -6.43 -9.66 3.60
CA ASP A 67 -6.70 -8.83 2.44
C ASP A 67 -6.81 -9.67 1.19
N LYS A 68 -7.62 -9.22 0.27
CA LYS A 68 -7.86 -9.95 -0.95
C LYS A 68 -7.61 -9.09 -2.16
N PRO A 69 -7.11 -9.68 -3.23
CA PRO A 69 -6.91 -8.91 -4.46
C PRO A 69 -8.23 -8.44 -5.05
N SER A 70 -8.17 -7.33 -5.77
CA SER A 70 -9.36 -6.77 -6.33
C SER A 70 -8.97 -5.91 -7.52
N GLY A 71 -9.61 -6.11 -8.65
CA GLY A 71 -9.33 -5.31 -9.82
C GLY A 71 -7.89 -5.47 -10.28
N ASN A 72 -7.20 -4.36 -10.39
CA ASN A 72 -5.81 -4.38 -10.82
C ASN A 72 -4.84 -4.62 -9.68
N LEU A 73 -5.34 -4.81 -8.47
CA LEU A 73 -4.48 -5.08 -7.33
C LEU A 73 -4.36 -6.58 -7.13
N THR A 74 -3.15 -7.06 -7.01
CA THR A 74 -2.90 -8.47 -6.78
C THR A 74 -1.91 -8.61 -5.63
N LEU A 75 -1.75 -9.85 -5.17
CA LEU A 75 -0.85 -10.14 -4.07
C LEU A 75 0.27 -11.03 -4.57
N VAL A 76 1.48 -10.71 -4.22
CA VAL A 76 2.65 -11.46 -4.64
C VAL A 76 3.35 -11.97 -3.39
N PRO A 77 3.71 -13.24 -3.33
CA PRO A 77 4.40 -13.74 -2.15
C PRO A 77 5.69 -12.97 -1.91
N ALA A 78 5.90 -12.60 -0.67
CA ALA A 78 7.13 -11.92 -0.27
C ALA A 78 7.84 -12.80 0.74
N THR A 79 8.94 -12.32 1.27
CA THR A 79 9.67 -13.12 2.23
C THR A 79 8.85 -13.26 3.51
N ASN A 80 9.19 -14.24 4.30
CA ASN A 80 8.55 -14.44 5.61
C ASN A 80 7.07 -14.75 5.54
N GLY A 81 6.61 -15.30 4.44
CA GLY A 81 5.21 -15.68 4.36
C GLY A 81 4.26 -14.53 4.17
N ALA A 82 4.78 -13.31 4.02
CA ALA A 82 3.93 -12.18 3.79
C ALA A 82 3.57 -12.06 2.32
N SER A 83 2.65 -11.18 2.01
CA SER A 83 2.30 -10.86 0.64
C SER A 83 2.48 -9.38 0.41
N GLN A 84 2.97 -9.05 -0.77
CA GLN A 84 3.18 -7.66 -1.14
C GLN A 84 2.15 -7.28 -2.19
N TRP A 85 1.62 -6.09 -2.07
CA TRP A 85 0.68 -5.60 -3.06
C TRP A 85 1.38 -5.31 -4.38
N ALA A 86 0.68 -5.55 -5.47
CA ALA A 86 1.12 -5.17 -6.80
C ALA A 86 -0.04 -4.54 -7.54
N TYR A 87 0.24 -3.61 -8.42
CA TYR A 87 -0.77 -2.95 -9.22
C TYR A 87 -0.43 -3.16 -10.68
N LYS A 88 -1.33 -3.79 -11.40
CA LYS A 88 -1.12 -4.13 -12.81
C LYS A 88 0.22 -4.85 -13.00
N GLY A 89 0.51 -5.72 -12.07
CA GLY A 89 1.73 -6.54 -12.17
C GLY A 89 2.98 -5.89 -11.63
N LYS A 90 2.93 -4.66 -11.18
CA LYS A 90 4.11 -4.00 -10.66
C LYS A 90 4.05 -3.93 -9.15
N LEU A 91 5.11 -4.36 -8.49
CA LEU A 91 5.16 -4.36 -7.04
C LEU A 91 5.06 -2.95 -6.48
N LEU A 92 4.34 -2.83 -5.39
CA LEU A 92 4.13 -1.54 -4.74
C LEU A 92 5.02 -1.39 -3.52
N TYR A 93 5.50 -0.18 -3.31
CA TYR A 93 6.41 0.13 -2.21
C TYR A 93 5.94 1.40 -1.51
N ARG A 94 6.36 1.56 -0.27
CA ARG A 94 6.12 2.79 0.45
C ARG A 94 7.38 3.63 0.42
N GLY A 95 7.31 4.88 0.83
CA GLY A 95 8.49 5.75 0.90
C GLY A 95 8.70 6.20 2.31
N LEU A 96 9.82 5.85 2.92
CA LEU A 96 10.06 6.25 4.30
C LEU A 96 10.19 7.75 4.45
N MET A 97 10.54 8.46 3.39
CA MET A 97 10.69 9.90 3.48
C MET A 97 9.35 10.60 3.56
N ASP A 98 8.25 9.91 3.23
CA ASP A 98 6.94 10.52 3.30
C ASP A 98 6.44 10.44 4.74
N LYS A 99 6.05 11.56 5.31
CA LYS A 99 5.66 11.61 6.71
C LYS A 99 4.18 11.81 6.92
N LYS A 100 3.45 12.26 5.92
CA LYS A 100 2.03 12.47 6.07
C LYS A 100 1.32 12.21 4.76
N PRO A 101 0.03 11.97 4.79
CA PRO A 101 -0.72 11.75 3.57
C PRO A 101 -0.54 12.91 2.60
N GLY A 102 -0.36 12.57 1.34
CA GLY A 102 -0.14 13.56 0.31
C GLY A 102 1.33 13.80 0.01
N ASP A 103 2.23 13.40 0.89
CA ASP A 103 3.65 13.52 0.57
C ASP A 103 4.00 12.58 -0.58
N ARG A 104 4.89 13.01 -1.45
CA ARG A 104 5.37 12.14 -2.50
C ARG A 104 6.80 12.51 -2.83
N HIS A 105 7.61 12.47 -1.83
CA HIS A 105 9.00 12.85 -1.97
C HIS A 105 9.80 11.86 -2.79
N GLY A 106 9.30 10.67 -3.01
CA GLY A 106 10.01 9.69 -3.81
C GLY A 106 9.71 9.72 -5.29
N ASP A 107 8.75 10.55 -5.71
CA ASP A 107 8.35 10.54 -7.10
C ASP A 107 9.47 11.07 -7.97
N GLY A 108 9.87 10.28 -8.95
CA GLY A 108 10.95 10.65 -9.85
C GLY A 108 12.33 10.42 -9.30
N LEU A 109 12.43 9.90 -8.09
CA LEU A 109 13.74 9.76 -7.46
C LEU A 109 14.59 8.79 -8.28
N ASN A 110 15.80 9.20 -8.59
CA ASN A 110 16.73 8.42 -9.39
C ASN A 110 16.14 7.98 -10.72
N ARG A 111 15.06 8.61 -11.14
CA ARG A 111 14.39 8.31 -12.40
C ARG A 111 13.87 6.89 -12.46
N VAL A 112 13.78 6.20 -11.34
CA VAL A 112 13.25 4.86 -11.32
C VAL A 112 12.06 4.71 -10.40
N TRP A 113 11.78 5.69 -9.54
CA TRP A 113 10.63 5.61 -8.65
C TRP A 113 9.52 6.50 -9.16
N HIS A 114 8.31 5.98 -9.16
CA HIS A 114 7.18 6.74 -9.68
C HIS A 114 5.95 6.48 -8.82
N THR A 115 5.15 7.52 -8.63
CA THR A 115 3.84 7.34 -8.02
C THR A 115 2.95 6.61 -9.01
N VAL A 116 1.83 6.11 -8.53
CA VAL A 116 0.89 5.38 -9.36
C VAL A 116 -0.38 6.19 -9.50
N GLN A 117 -0.78 6.44 -10.73
CA GLN A 117 -2.02 7.15 -11.01
C GLN A 117 -2.98 6.14 -11.59
N PRO A 118 -3.89 5.63 -10.78
CA PRO A 118 -4.79 4.56 -11.22
C PRO A 118 -5.74 5.00 -12.32
#